data_4059dc0fb5979304a1dd303e3314c425
#
_entry.id   4059dc0fb5979304a1dd303e3314c425
#
_cell.length_a   1.000
_cell.length_b   1.000
_cell.length_c   1.000
_cell.angle_alpha   90.00
_cell.angle_beta   90.00
_cell.angle_gamma   90.00
#
_symmetry.space_group_name_H-M   'P 1'
#
loop_
_entity.id
_entity.type
_entity.pdbx_description
1 polymer ?
#
loop_
_entity_poly.entity_id
_entity_poly.type
_entity_poly.pdbx_seq_one_letter_code
_entity_poly.pdbx_strand_id
1 'polypeptide(L)'
;MLDYIHGCRRIMAGIGRDFSRRLREGGLQVAEPEGGFYCLPDFSPMADRLRNHGIESAADLATRLLEETGVAGLPGNDFGLHDPLALRFAFVDFDGAELLRAARERPDLAIDLQLPQLQRMQQAADRICDWLHRL
;
A
#
# COMPACT_ATOMS: atom_id res chain seq x y z
N MET A 1 7.06 -9.98 -26.11
CA MET A 1 6.54 -8.68 -25.59
C MET A 1 5.23 -8.86 -24.85
N LEU A 2 4.22 -9.50 -25.44
CA LEU A 2 2.92 -9.72 -24.79
C LEU A 2 3.04 -10.50 -23.47
N ASP A 3 3.86 -11.55 -23.40
CA ASP A 3 4.08 -12.33 -22.17
C ASP A 3 4.69 -11.50 -21.03
N TYR A 4 5.56 -10.54 -21.37
CA TYR A 4 6.11 -9.61 -20.38
C TYR A 4 5.02 -8.71 -19.79
N ILE A 5 4.21 -8.12 -20.66
CA ILE A 5 3.12 -7.23 -20.23
C ILE A 5 2.08 -7.99 -19.40
N HIS A 6 1.73 -9.21 -19.81
CA HIS A 6 0.80 -10.05 -19.06
C HIS A 6 1.38 -10.44 -17.69
N GLY A 7 2.67 -10.75 -17.62
CA GLY A 7 3.37 -11.01 -16.37
C GLY A 7 3.34 -9.81 -15.43
N CYS A 8 3.72 -8.63 -15.92
CA CYS A 8 3.69 -7.39 -15.15
C CYS A 8 2.28 -7.05 -14.64
N ARG A 9 1.27 -7.15 -15.52
CA ARG A 9 -0.13 -6.93 -15.16
C ARG A 9 -0.59 -7.85 -14.04
N ARG A 10 -0.28 -9.14 -14.14
CA ARG A 10 -0.64 -10.14 -13.15
C ARG A 10 0.01 -9.85 -11.78
N ILE A 11 1.30 -9.49 -11.78
CA ILE A 11 2.06 -9.11 -10.58
C ILE A 11 1.44 -7.89 -9.92
N MET A 12 1.27 -6.80 -10.65
CA MET A 12 0.76 -5.56 -10.11
C MET A 12 -0.66 -5.70 -9.59
N ALA A 13 -1.52 -6.43 -10.29
CA ALA A 13 -2.88 -6.70 -9.83
C ALA A 13 -2.90 -7.51 -8.52
N GLY A 14 -2.04 -8.52 -8.38
CA GLY A 14 -1.94 -9.33 -7.18
C GLY A 14 -1.45 -8.51 -5.97
N ILE A 15 -0.37 -7.76 -6.14
CA ILE A 15 0.19 -6.92 -5.08
C ILE A 15 -0.80 -5.83 -4.65
N GLY A 16 -1.41 -5.13 -5.62
CA GLY A 16 -2.38 -4.08 -5.34
C GLY A 16 -3.60 -4.58 -4.55
N ARG A 17 -4.11 -5.76 -4.91
CA ARG A 17 -5.21 -6.40 -4.15
C ARG A 17 -4.80 -6.76 -2.73
N ASP A 18 -3.66 -7.41 -2.55
CA ASP A 18 -3.19 -7.81 -1.22
C ASP A 18 -2.90 -6.61 -0.33
N PHE A 19 -2.18 -5.63 -0.84
CA PHE A 19 -1.84 -4.41 -0.10
C PHE A 19 -3.10 -3.63 0.31
N SER A 20 -4.02 -3.35 -0.62
CA SER A 20 -5.26 -2.65 -0.31
C SER A 20 -6.19 -3.43 0.62
N ARG A 21 -6.25 -4.77 0.49
CA ARG A 21 -7.00 -5.63 1.39
C ARG A 21 -6.49 -5.54 2.83
N ARG A 22 -5.17 -5.63 3.04
CA ARG A 22 -4.55 -5.52 4.36
C ARG A 22 -4.86 -4.18 5.02
N LEU A 23 -4.77 -3.09 4.27
CA LEU A 23 -5.11 -1.76 4.78
C LEU A 23 -6.59 -1.64 5.17
N ARG A 24 -7.51 -2.22 4.37
CA ARG A 24 -8.94 -2.27 4.72
C ARG A 24 -9.19 -3.08 5.98
N GLU A 25 -8.56 -4.23 6.12
CA GLU A 25 -8.63 -5.07 7.32
C GLU A 25 -8.08 -4.34 8.55
N GLY A 26 -7.11 -3.45 8.37
CA GLY A 26 -6.58 -2.55 9.39
C GLY A 26 -7.49 -1.36 9.74
N GLY A 27 -8.61 -1.20 9.06
CA GLY A 27 -9.63 -0.18 9.37
C GLY A 27 -9.60 1.05 8.47
N LEU A 28 -8.78 1.07 7.42
CA LEU A 28 -8.73 2.17 6.46
C LEU A 28 -9.75 1.99 5.33
N GLN A 29 -10.16 3.09 4.71
CA GLN A 29 -10.94 3.06 3.48
C GLN A 29 -9.99 3.09 2.28
N VAL A 30 -9.98 2.02 1.49
CA VAL A 30 -9.11 1.89 0.32
C VAL A 30 -9.88 1.26 -0.82
N ALA A 31 -9.95 1.95 -1.95
CA ALA A 31 -10.41 1.36 -3.19
C ALA A 31 -9.38 0.35 -3.71
N GLU A 32 -9.83 -0.77 -4.24
CA GLU A 32 -8.94 -1.71 -4.91
C GLU A 32 -8.39 -1.06 -6.19
N PRO A 33 -7.06 -1.06 -6.40
CA PRO A 33 -6.48 -0.49 -7.60
C PRO A 33 -6.93 -1.23 -8.86
N GLU A 34 -7.44 -0.50 -9.84
CA GLU A 34 -7.84 -1.04 -11.15
C GLU A 34 -6.69 -1.04 -12.17
N GLY A 35 -5.57 -0.40 -11.83
CA GLY A 35 -4.36 -0.33 -12.66
C GLY A 35 -3.25 0.47 -11.99
N GLY A 36 -2.10 0.51 -12.66
CA GLY A 36 -0.94 1.22 -12.13
C GLY A 36 -0.34 0.54 -10.89
N PHE A 37 0.32 1.35 -10.05
CA PHE A 37 1.05 0.88 -8.86
C PHE A 37 0.85 1.80 -7.65
N TYR A 38 -0.24 2.54 -7.62
CA TYR A 38 -0.61 3.43 -6.51
C TYR A 38 -1.93 3.00 -5.89
N CYS A 39 -2.04 3.21 -4.59
CA CYS A 39 -3.32 3.25 -3.89
C CYS A 39 -3.41 4.52 -3.02
N LEU A 40 -4.63 4.91 -2.70
CA LEU A 40 -4.93 6.14 -1.96
C LEU A 40 -5.81 5.82 -0.75
N PRO A 41 -5.25 5.21 0.30
CA PRO A 41 -6.01 4.98 1.52
C PRO A 41 -6.40 6.28 2.20
N ASP A 42 -7.66 6.31 2.65
CA ASP A 42 -8.22 7.34 3.48
C ASP A 42 -8.16 6.91 4.95
N PHE A 43 -7.48 7.72 5.76
CA PHE A 43 -7.30 7.53 7.20
C PHE A 43 -8.38 8.21 8.03
N SER A 44 -9.38 8.84 7.42
CA SER A 44 -10.48 9.53 8.13
C SER A 44 -11.24 8.65 9.11
N PRO A 45 -11.38 7.33 8.93
CA PRO A 45 -11.93 6.46 9.96
C PRO A 45 -11.17 6.48 11.30
N MET A 46 -9.88 6.86 11.25
CA MET A 46 -9.00 6.99 12.43
C MET A 46 -8.79 8.45 12.87
N ALA A 47 -9.56 9.40 12.33
CA ALA A 47 -9.32 10.84 12.51
C ALA A 47 -9.24 11.28 13.97
N ASP A 48 -10.13 10.80 14.83
CA ASP A 48 -10.12 11.18 16.25
C ASP A 48 -8.88 10.66 16.98
N ARG A 49 -8.47 9.44 16.66
CA ARG A 49 -7.25 8.83 17.21
C ARG A 49 -6.01 9.59 16.76
N LEU A 50 -5.91 9.90 15.48
CA LEU A 50 -4.81 10.68 14.91
C LEU A 50 -4.74 12.08 15.53
N ARG A 51 -5.88 12.76 15.64
CA ARG A 51 -5.96 14.11 16.25
C ARG A 51 -5.50 14.12 17.71
N ASN A 52 -5.87 13.11 18.48
CA ASN A 52 -5.43 12.97 19.87
C ASN A 52 -3.91 12.83 20.00
N HIS A 53 -3.21 12.47 18.92
CA HIS A 53 -1.76 12.37 18.85
C HIS A 53 -1.11 13.55 18.07
N GLY A 54 -1.87 14.62 17.83
CA GLY A 54 -1.37 15.82 17.16
C GLY A 54 -1.20 15.68 15.65
N ILE A 55 -1.91 14.76 15.02
CA ILE A 55 -1.90 14.55 13.56
C ILE A 55 -3.20 15.10 13.00
N GLU A 56 -3.15 16.26 12.37
CA GLU A 56 -4.33 16.99 11.91
C GLU A 56 -4.41 17.12 10.39
N SER A 57 -3.31 16.85 9.69
CA SER A 57 -3.20 16.98 8.24
C SER A 57 -2.56 15.74 7.60
N ALA A 58 -2.74 15.60 6.28
CA ALA A 58 -2.06 14.54 5.52
C ALA A 58 -0.52 14.72 5.54
N ALA A 59 -0.02 15.95 5.64
CA ALA A 59 1.42 16.22 5.75
C ALA A 59 1.97 15.74 7.11
N ASP A 60 1.27 16.04 8.22
CA ASP A 60 1.65 15.54 9.55
C ASP A 60 1.60 14.01 9.57
N LEU A 61 0.54 13.43 9.00
CA LEU A 61 0.37 11.99 8.89
C LEU A 61 1.52 11.34 8.12
N ALA A 62 1.87 11.88 6.96
CA ALA A 62 2.97 11.36 6.14
C ALA A 62 4.31 11.42 6.88
N THR A 63 4.60 12.52 7.56
CA THR A 63 5.82 12.71 8.33
C THR A 63 5.92 11.72 9.49
N ARG A 64 4.89 11.66 10.32
CA ARG A 64 4.84 10.80 11.50
C ARG A 64 4.88 9.30 11.12
N LEU A 65 4.16 8.92 10.09
CA LEU A 65 4.18 7.54 9.59
C LEU A 65 5.59 7.14 9.15
N LEU A 66 6.27 7.99 8.39
CA LEU A 66 7.64 7.74 7.94
C LEU A 66 8.60 7.62 9.13
N GLU A 67 8.56 8.57 10.06
CA GLU A 67 9.46 8.60 11.23
C GLU A 67 9.27 7.37 12.13
N GLU A 68 8.04 6.94 12.36
CA GLU A 68 7.71 5.91 13.34
C GLU A 68 7.66 4.49 12.74
N THR A 69 7.46 4.35 11.43
CA THR A 69 7.32 3.03 10.78
C THR A 69 8.33 2.76 9.67
N GLY A 70 8.96 3.80 9.15
CA GLY A 70 9.80 3.69 7.96
C GLY A 70 9.01 3.55 6.64
N VAL A 71 7.68 3.71 6.68
CA VAL A 71 6.83 3.62 5.48
C VAL A 71 6.52 5.02 4.95
N ALA A 72 6.90 5.27 3.70
CA ALA A 72 6.70 6.55 3.03
C ALA A 72 5.38 6.58 2.26
N GLY A 73 4.57 7.60 2.51
CA GLY A 73 3.41 7.98 1.71
C GLY A 73 3.46 9.46 1.40
N LEU A 74 2.76 9.88 0.35
CA LEU A 74 2.66 11.28 -0.03
C LEU A 74 1.25 11.82 0.28
N PRO A 75 1.13 13.07 0.76
CA PRO A 75 -0.17 13.67 1.04
C PRO A 75 -1.09 13.67 -0.18
N GLY A 76 -2.34 13.25 -0.01
CA GLY A 76 -3.32 13.18 -1.09
C GLY A 76 -3.65 14.54 -1.71
N ASN A 77 -3.49 15.62 -0.93
CA ASN A 77 -3.67 16.99 -1.40
C ASN A 77 -2.76 17.34 -2.60
N ASP A 78 -1.56 16.78 -2.65
CA ASP A 78 -0.60 17.00 -3.75
C ASP A 78 -1.10 16.41 -5.08
N PHE A 79 -2.13 15.56 -5.02
CA PHE A 79 -2.76 14.88 -6.15
C PHE A 79 -4.22 15.30 -6.38
N GLY A 80 -4.64 16.43 -5.81
CA GLY A 80 -5.97 16.99 -6.00
C GLY A 80 -7.07 16.33 -5.15
N LEU A 81 -6.71 15.49 -4.18
CA LEU A 81 -7.67 15.00 -3.20
C LEU A 81 -7.96 16.09 -2.17
N HIS A 82 -9.23 16.33 -1.93
CA HIS A 82 -9.65 17.30 -0.91
C HIS A 82 -9.79 16.68 0.48
N ASP A 83 -9.51 15.38 0.60
CA ASP A 83 -9.59 14.66 1.85
C ASP A 83 -8.36 14.96 2.71
N PRO A 84 -8.55 15.49 3.95
CA PRO A 84 -7.45 15.96 4.78
C PRO A 84 -6.53 14.85 5.29
N LEU A 85 -6.95 13.59 5.24
CA LEU A 85 -6.20 12.46 5.82
C LEU A 85 -5.94 11.33 4.81
N ALA A 86 -5.92 11.61 3.51
CA ALA A 86 -5.56 10.62 2.49
C ALA A 86 -4.06 10.67 2.18
N LEU A 87 -3.44 9.50 2.02
CA LEU A 87 -2.07 9.35 1.54
C LEU A 87 -2.04 8.54 0.25
N ARG A 88 -1.07 8.84 -0.63
CA ARG A 88 -0.77 7.99 -1.79
C ARG A 88 0.43 7.10 -1.48
N PHE A 89 0.27 5.80 -1.64
CA PHE A 89 1.34 4.82 -1.57
C PHE A 89 1.64 4.21 -2.92
N ALA A 90 2.93 3.97 -3.19
CA ALA A 90 3.39 3.15 -4.30
C ALA A 90 3.71 1.75 -3.79
N PHE A 91 3.04 0.71 -4.31
CA PHE A 91 3.25 -0.67 -3.88
C PHE A 91 4.27 -1.40 -4.77
N VAL A 92 5.50 -0.87 -4.83
CA VAL A 92 6.57 -1.32 -5.74
C VAL A 92 7.90 -1.63 -5.06
N ASP A 93 7.92 -1.83 -3.76
CA ASP A 93 9.16 -2.19 -3.05
C ASP A 93 9.47 -3.70 -3.17
N PHE A 94 9.88 -4.10 -4.37
CA PHE A 94 10.28 -5.47 -4.69
C PHE A 94 11.25 -5.49 -5.89
N ASP A 95 11.99 -6.59 -6.04
CA ASP A 95 12.76 -6.85 -7.26
C ASP A 95 11.84 -7.36 -8.37
N GLY A 96 11.60 -6.51 -9.38
CA GLY A 96 10.70 -6.82 -10.48
C GLY A 96 11.18 -7.98 -11.37
N ALA A 97 12.49 -8.13 -11.54
CA ALA A 97 13.06 -9.21 -12.36
C ALA A 97 12.90 -10.56 -11.68
N GLU A 98 13.17 -10.63 -10.37
CA GLU A 98 12.97 -11.85 -9.58
C GLU A 98 11.50 -12.24 -9.53
N LEU A 99 10.62 -11.26 -9.30
CA LEU A 99 9.19 -11.51 -9.22
C LEU A 99 8.61 -11.97 -10.56
N LEU A 100 9.06 -11.38 -11.68
CA LEU A 100 8.65 -11.78 -13.01
C LEU A 100 9.10 -13.22 -13.33
N ARG A 101 10.31 -13.61 -12.91
CA ARG A 101 10.80 -14.97 -13.04
C ARG A 101 9.95 -15.94 -12.25
N ALA A 102 9.70 -15.66 -10.98
CA ALA A 102 8.84 -16.49 -10.12
C ALA A 102 7.42 -16.64 -10.68
N ALA A 103 6.85 -15.56 -11.22
CA ALA A 103 5.53 -15.58 -11.84
C ALA A 103 5.46 -16.44 -13.11
N ARG A 104 6.55 -16.51 -13.89
CA ARG A 104 6.65 -17.35 -15.08
C ARG A 104 6.78 -18.82 -14.75
N GLU A 105 7.55 -19.16 -13.70
CA GLU A 105 7.73 -20.54 -13.24
C GLU A 105 6.45 -21.13 -12.65
N ARG A 106 5.53 -20.30 -12.19
CA ARG A 106 4.26 -20.69 -11.56
C ARG A 106 3.08 -19.95 -12.16
N PRO A 107 2.66 -20.28 -13.39
CA PRO A 107 1.59 -19.55 -14.08
C PRO A 107 0.23 -19.63 -13.36
N ASP A 108 0.00 -20.67 -12.58
CA ASP A 108 -1.26 -20.87 -11.83
C ASP A 108 -1.24 -20.31 -10.41
N LEU A 109 -0.08 -19.77 -9.94
CA LEU A 109 0.01 -19.22 -8.62
C LEU A 109 -0.67 -17.85 -8.55
N ALA A 110 -1.58 -17.70 -7.62
CA ALA A 110 -2.05 -16.39 -7.20
C ALA A 110 -0.85 -15.63 -6.59
N ILE A 111 -0.50 -14.47 -7.17
CA ILE A 111 0.71 -13.70 -6.78
C ILE A 111 0.54 -13.00 -5.43
N ASP A 112 -0.61 -13.12 -4.82
CA ASP A 112 -1.01 -12.35 -3.66
C ASP A 112 -0.50 -12.87 -2.31
N LEU A 113 0.08 -14.08 -2.18
CA LEU A 113 0.11 -14.62 -0.82
C LEU A 113 1.39 -15.26 -0.31
N GLN A 114 2.32 -15.74 -1.13
CA GLN A 114 3.41 -16.58 -0.59
C GLN A 114 4.78 -16.45 -1.28
N LEU A 115 4.99 -15.41 -2.07
CA LEU A 115 6.30 -15.18 -2.65
C LEU A 115 7.18 -14.40 -1.67
N PRO A 116 8.37 -14.91 -1.30
CA PRO A 116 9.30 -14.19 -0.42
C PRO A 116 9.62 -12.77 -0.90
N GLN A 117 9.57 -12.55 -2.21
CA GLN A 117 9.81 -11.25 -2.84
C GLN A 117 8.76 -10.19 -2.47
N LEU A 118 7.57 -10.59 -2.00
CA LEU A 118 6.48 -9.69 -1.60
C LEU A 118 6.50 -9.36 -0.11
N GLN A 119 7.38 -9.97 0.68
CA GLN A 119 7.39 -9.82 2.13
C GLN A 119 7.52 -8.36 2.59
N ARG A 120 8.32 -7.55 1.88
CA ARG A 120 8.45 -6.12 2.21
C ARG A 120 7.14 -5.35 2.06
N MET A 121 6.39 -5.62 1.00
CA MET A 121 5.09 -4.97 0.79
C MET A 121 4.06 -5.38 1.84
N GLN A 122 4.05 -6.66 2.20
CA GLN A 122 3.19 -7.17 3.26
C GLN A 122 3.55 -6.54 4.61
N GLN A 123 4.83 -6.51 4.95
CA GLN A 123 5.32 -5.86 6.17
C GLN A 123 5.02 -4.36 6.21
N ALA A 124 5.06 -3.67 5.08
CA ALA A 124 4.71 -2.25 5.04
C ALA A 124 3.24 -2.03 5.41
N ALA A 125 2.31 -2.82 4.86
CA ALA A 125 0.90 -2.74 5.23
C ALA A 125 0.67 -3.08 6.71
N ASP A 126 1.31 -4.15 7.20
CA ASP A 126 1.19 -4.57 8.59
C ASP A 126 1.73 -3.49 9.55
N ARG A 127 2.88 -2.87 9.23
CA ARG A 127 3.43 -1.75 10.03
C ARG A 127 2.51 -0.55 10.10
N ILE A 128 1.85 -0.18 9.00
CA ILE A 128 0.85 0.90 9.00
C ILE A 128 -0.29 0.56 9.95
N CYS A 129 -0.85 -0.63 9.81
CA CYS A 129 -1.99 -1.07 10.63
C CYS A 129 -1.62 -1.17 12.12
N ASP A 130 -0.49 -1.79 12.44
CA ASP A 130 0.00 -1.91 13.82
C ASP A 130 0.28 -0.54 14.44
N TRP A 131 0.85 0.38 13.67
CA TRP A 131 1.08 1.75 14.13
C TRP A 131 -0.23 2.45 14.47
N LEU A 132 -1.22 2.39 13.59
CA LEU A 132 -2.55 2.98 13.83
C LEU A 132 -3.23 2.40 15.08
N HIS A 133 -3.06 1.11 15.33
CA HIS A 133 -3.66 0.47 16.51
C HIS A 133 -2.93 0.79 17.81
N ARG A 134 -1.66 1.22 17.75
CA ARG A 134 -0.90 1.66 18.93
C ARG A 134 -1.14 3.14 19.31
N LEU A 135 -1.64 3.94 18.39
CA LEU A 135 -2.08 5.31 18.69
C LEU A 135 -3.31 5.30 19.59
#